data_e557c99582bf97a65cef4fdbff3dcef6
#
_entry.id   e557c99582bf97a65cef4fdbff3dcef6
#
_cell.length_a   1.000
_cell.length_b   1.000
_cell.length_c   1.000
_cell.angle_alpha   90.00
_cell.angle_beta   90.00
_cell.angle_gamma   90.00
#
_symmetry.space_group_name_H-M   'P 1'
#
loop_
_entity.id
_entity.type
_entity.pdbx_description
1 polymer ?
#
loop_
_entity_poly.entity_id
_entity_poly.type
_entity_poly.pdbx_seq_one_letter_code
_entity_poly.pdbx_strand_id
1 'polypeptide(L)'
;MSATADELMRIIGSRAERSQKTLLFFANTNLVVKCQPIASQLDSNDVLIVNDGIGVDIGCRLIHGEKFTANLNGTDFTPYYFQHSGKISKVFLIGSTQEVLDKASLYLTQTLGQEVVGMCDGFGGVRDSGLIARINASGADVVLVAMGNPLQEKWILDHHHQLNAPLLLGVGALFDFWAGDKPRAPRLVQQLHLEWLFRLSLEPRRLFKRYTIDIVRFLFICIKNK
;
A
#
# COMPACT_ATOMS: atom_id res chain seq x y z
N MET A 1 -4.02 -9.95 -8.52
CA MET A 1 -5.11 -10.80 -7.98
C MET A 1 -6.43 -10.07 -8.14
N SER A 2 -7.46 -10.76 -8.61
CA SER A 2 -8.84 -10.24 -8.62
C SER A 2 -9.57 -10.86 -7.43
N ALA A 3 -9.86 -10.07 -6.41
CA ALA A 3 -10.47 -10.53 -5.16
C ALA A 3 -11.35 -9.44 -4.57
N THR A 4 -12.27 -9.82 -3.70
CA THR A 4 -12.97 -8.91 -2.79
C THR A 4 -12.16 -8.66 -1.52
N ALA A 5 -12.55 -7.67 -0.71
CA ALA A 5 -11.90 -7.42 0.58
C ALA A 5 -11.94 -8.65 1.51
N ASP A 6 -13.10 -9.33 1.57
CA ASP A 6 -13.27 -10.54 2.39
C ASP A 6 -12.40 -11.71 1.90
N GLU A 7 -12.27 -11.87 0.59
CA GLU A 7 -11.39 -12.89 0.01
C GLU A 7 -9.92 -12.61 0.32
N LEU A 8 -9.51 -11.34 0.21
CA LEU A 8 -8.15 -10.94 0.57
C LEU A 8 -7.88 -11.17 2.07
N MET A 9 -8.84 -10.84 2.95
CA MET A 9 -8.76 -11.15 4.38
C MET A 9 -8.57 -12.65 4.63
N ARG A 10 -9.36 -13.51 3.97
CA ARG A 10 -9.22 -14.98 4.09
C ARG A 10 -7.86 -15.48 3.61
N ILE A 11 -7.34 -14.92 2.52
CA ILE A 11 -6.00 -15.29 2.02
C ILE A 11 -4.92 -14.90 3.01
N ILE A 12 -4.95 -13.68 3.56
CA ILE A 12 -3.99 -13.22 4.58
C ILE A 12 -4.08 -14.12 5.82
N GLY A 13 -5.28 -14.43 6.31
CA GLY A 13 -5.50 -15.31 7.45
C GLY A 13 -4.94 -16.71 7.22
N SER A 14 -5.26 -17.34 6.08
CA SER A 14 -4.76 -18.66 5.71
C SER A 14 -3.24 -18.72 5.58
N ARG A 15 -2.60 -17.63 5.09
CA ARG A 15 -1.13 -17.55 5.06
C ARG A 15 -0.55 -17.45 6.47
N ALA A 16 -1.15 -16.65 7.35
CA ALA A 16 -0.72 -16.52 8.73
C ALA A 16 -0.80 -17.85 9.48
N GLU A 17 -1.87 -18.64 9.30
CA GLU A 17 -2.03 -19.98 9.86
C GLU A 17 -0.93 -20.95 9.41
N ARG A 18 -0.42 -20.78 8.20
CA ARG A 18 0.69 -21.57 7.64
C ARG A 18 2.06 -21.01 7.96
N SER A 19 2.16 -19.97 8.80
CA SER A 19 3.38 -19.21 9.06
C SER A 19 4.05 -18.65 7.79
N GLN A 20 3.25 -18.42 6.76
CA GLN A 20 3.69 -17.81 5.51
C GLN A 20 3.58 -16.29 5.60
N LYS A 21 4.69 -15.61 5.32
CA LYS A 21 4.73 -14.15 5.29
C LYS A 21 3.89 -13.60 4.14
N THR A 22 3.35 -12.40 4.33
CA THR A 22 2.58 -11.70 3.31
C THR A 22 3.13 -10.30 3.08
N LEU A 23 3.54 -10.02 1.84
CA LEU A 23 3.94 -8.71 1.36
C LEU A 23 2.80 -8.19 0.47
N LEU A 24 2.01 -7.25 0.98
CA LEU A 24 0.83 -6.76 0.27
C LEU A 24 1.10 -5.40 -0.40
N PHE A 25 0.89 -5.35 -1.71
CA PHE A 25 1.04 -4.14 -2.51
C PHE A 25 -0.25 -3.79 -3.25
N PHE A 26 -0.55 -2.50 -3.31
CA PHE A 26 -1.73 -1.94 -3.98
C PHE A 26 -1.32 -1.36 -5.33
N ALA A 27 -1.55 -2.13 -6.39
CA ALA A 27 -1.10 -1.80 -7.74
C ALA A 27 -2.01 -0.76 -8.40
N ASN A 28 -1.46 0.43 -8.60
CA ASN A 28 -1.99 1.45 -9.48
C ASN A 28 -1.05 1.65 -10.68
N THR A 29 -1.42 2.49 -11.64
CA THR A 29 -0.61 2.76 -12.82
C THR A 29 0.82 3.21 -12.48
N ASN A 30 1.00 3.93 -11.37
CA ASN A 30 2.31 4.38 -10.92
C ASN A 30 3.19 3.21 -10.44
N LEU A 31 2.63 2.26 -9.69
CA LEU A 31 3.35 1.05 -9.29
C LEU A 31 3.79 0.28 -10.54
N VAL A 32 2.87 0.01 -11.48
CA VAL A 32 3.19 -0.74 -12.70
C VAL A 32 4.34 -0.10 -13.47
N VAL A 33 4.36 1.22 -13.62
CA VAL A 33 5.42 1.94 -14.36
C VAL A 33 6.73 2.00 -13.57
N LYS A 34 6.66 2.28 -12.26
CA LYS A 34 7.87 2.53 -11.45
C LYS A 34 8.56 1.26 -10.95
N CYS A 35 7.80 0.20 -10.77
CA CYS A 35 8.33 -1.08 -10.28
C CYS A 35 8.80 -2.02 -11.40
N GLN A 36 8.77 -1.61 -12.68
CA GLN A 36 9.35 -2.41 -13.78
C GLN A 36 10.77 -2.94 -13.48
N PRO A 37 11.72 -2.15 -12.92
CA PRO A 37 13.05 -2.64 -12.61
C PRO A 37 13.12 -3.74 -11.55
N ILE A 38 12.08 -3.88 -10.73
CA ILE A 38 11.99 -4.89 -9.65
C ILE A 38 10.85 -5.90 -9.90
N ALA A 39 10.32 -5.97 -11.12
CA ALA A 39 9.18 -6.81 -11.45
C ALA A 39 9.41 -8.30 -11.14
N SER A 40 10.63 -8.82 -11.38
CA SER A 40 10.99 -10.19 -11.05
C SER A 40 10.95 -10.51 -9.55
N GLN A 41 11.25 -9.52 -8.70
CA GLN A 41 11.15 -9.68 -7.23
C GLN A 41 9.70 -9.64 -6.75
N LEU A 42 8.81 -8.95 -7.48
CA LEU A 42 7.39 -8.92 -7.21
C LEU A 42 6.67 -10.24 -7.58
N ASP A 43 7.31 -11.11 -8.35
CA ASP A 43 6.82 -12.45 -8.70
C ASP A 43 7.30 -13.51 -7.69
N SER A 44 7.10 -13.22 -6.40
CA SER A 44 7.44 -14.09 -5.27
C SER A 44 6.18 -14.66 -4.64
N ASN A 45 6.26 -15.87 -4.10
CA ASN A 45 5.15 -16.51 -3.39
C ASN A 45 4.66 -15.73 -2.15
N ASP A 46 5.51 -14.93 -1.54
CA ASP A 46 5.15 -14.10 -0.39
C ASP A 46 4.43 -12.81 -0.79
N VAL A 47 4.54 -12.40 -2.06
CA VAL A 47 3.93 -11.18 -2.58
C VAL A 47 2.47 -11.40 -2.96
N LEU A 48 1.61 -10.49 -2.50
CA LEU A 48 0.24 -10.31 -2.97
C LEU A 48 0.11 -8.92 -3.59
N ILE A 49 -0.34 -8.89 -4.84
CA ILE A 49 -0.61 -7.63 -5.53
C ILE A 49 -2.11 -7.56 -5.82
N VAL A 50 -2.75 -6.51 -5.33
CA VAL A 50 -4.16 -6.23 -5.57
C VAL A 50 -4.31 -4.91 -6.33
N ASN A 51 -5.41 -4.76 -7.07
CA ASN A 51 -5.66 -3.58 -7.90
C ASN A 51 -6.04 -2.34 -7.05
N ASP A 52 -5.50 -1.20 -7.41
CA ASP A 52 -5.79 0.11 -6.84
C ASP A 52 -6.13 1.12 -7.94
N GLY A 53 -7.42 1.35 -8.11
CA GLY A 53 -7.96 2.39 -8.97
C GLY A 53 -8.23 1.98 -10.42
N ILE A 54 -9.04 2.83 -11.08
CA ILE A 54 -9.58 2.59 -12.42
C ILE A 54 -8.50 2.42 -13.51
N GLY A 55 -7.30 2.97 -13.33
CA GLY A 55 -6.25 2.86 -14.34
C GLY A 55 -5.81 1.41 -14.59
N VAL A 56 -5.65 0.62 -13.54
CA VAL A 56 -5.30 -0.81 -13.68
C VAL A 56 -6.47 -1.65 -14.16
N ASP A 57 -7.72 -1.27 -13.86
CA ASP A 57 -8.91 -1.90 -14.44
C ASP A 57 -8.94 -1.72 -15.96
N ILE A 58 -8.63 -0.52 -16.46
CA ILE A 58 -8.50 -0.25 -17.90
C ILE A 58 -7.38 -1.11 -18.50
N GLY A 59 -6.22 -1.20 -17.85
CA GLY A 59 -5.12 -2.04 -18.30
C GLY A 59 -5.49 -3.53 -18.36
N CYS A 60 -6.14 -4.05 -17.34
CA CYS A 60 -6.61 -5.44 -17.29
C CYS A 60 -7.60 -5.72 -18.41
N ARG A 61 -8.54 -4.81 -18.65
CA ARG A 61 -9.51 -4.95 -19.75
C ARG A 61 -8.85 -4.91 -21.13
N LEU A 62 -7.80 -4.12 -21.31
CA LEU A 62 -7.06 -4.06 -22.58
C LEU A 62 -6.27 -5.35 -22.84
N ILE A 63 -5.72 -5.98 -21.80
CA ILE A 63 -4.89 -7.17 -21.93
C ILE A 63 -5.75 -8.45 -21.95
N HIS A 64 -6.70 -8.58 -21.02
CA HIS A 64 -7.43 -9.82 -20.74
C HIS A 64 -8.91 -9.77 -21.13
N GLY A 65 -9.44 -8.61 -21.55
CA GLY A 65 -10.87 -8.43 -21.86
C GLY A 65 -11.77 -8.27 -20.64
N GLU A 66 -11.25 -8.42 -19.44
CA GLU A 66 -11.98 -8.42 -18.17
C GLU A 66 -11.49 -7.28 -17.26
N LYS A 67 -12.29 -6.92 -16.26
CA LYS A 67 -11.90 -6.00 -15.18
C LYS A 67 -11.84 -6.73 -13.85
N PHE A 68 -11.17 -6.13 -12.88
CA PHE A 68 -11.12 -6.67 -11.53
C PHE A 68 -12.51 -6.68 -10.87
N THR A 69 -12.72 -7.63 -9.96
CA THR A 69 -13.99 -7.81 -9.24
C THR A 69 -14.28 -6.65 -8.31
N ALA A 70 -13.26 -6.12 -7.65
CA ALA A 70 -13.36 -4.99 -6.72
C ALA A 70 -12.14 -4.08 -6.83
N ASN A 71 -12.27 -2.83 -6.37
CA ASN A 71 -11.13 -1.92 -6.19
C ASN A 71 -10.63 -2.05 -4.74
N LEU A 72 -9.44 -2.62 -4.58
CA LEU A 72 -8.82 -2.90 -3.28
C LEU A 72 -7.71 -1.89 -2.96
N ASN A 73 -8.04 -0.61 -3.02
CA ASN A 73 -7.06 0.43 -2.69
C ASN A 73 -6.61 0.37 -1.22
N GLY A 74 -5.34 0.71 -0.96
CA GLY A 74 -4.77 0.63 0.37
C GLY A 74 -5.41 1.55 1.40
N THR A 75 -6.02 2.65 0.96
CA THR A 75 -6.68 3.63 1.85
C THR A 75 -7.98 3.09 2.45
N ASP A 76 -8.69 2.21 1.73
CA ASP A 76 -9.90 1.55 2.22
C ASP A 76 -9.61 0.20 2.83
N PHE A 77 -8.76 -0.61 2.19
CA PHE A 77 -8.50 -1.97 2.65
C PHE A 77 -7.75 -1.99 3.99
N THR A 78 -6.79 -1.10 4.24
CA THR A 78 -6.01 -1.16 5.48
C THR A 78 -6.87 -0.91 6.74
N PRO A 79 -7.74 0.12 6.80
CA PRO A 79 -8.69 0.24 7.90
C PRO A 79 -9.67 -0.94 7.98
N TYR A 80 -10.16 -1.42 6.85
CA TYR A 80 -11.04 -2.60 6.78
C TYR A 80 -10.37 -3.83 7.41
N TYR A 81 -9.11 -4.09 7.09
CA TYR A 81 -8.32 -5.17 7.69
C TYR A 81 -8.31 -5.09 9.22
N PHE A 82 -7.97 -3.93 9.79
CA PHE A 82 -7.91 -3.77 11.24
C PHE A 82 -9.28 -3.89 11.91
N GLN A 83 -10.34 -3.41 11.28
CA GLN A 83 -11.71 -3.52 11.82
C GLN A 83 -12.26 -4.96 11.80
N HIS A 84 -11.81 -5.80 10.86
CA HIS A 84 -12.36 -7.14 10.65
C HIS A 84 -11.39 -8.27 11.00
N SER A 85 -10.16 -7.96 11.42
CA SER A 85 -9.15 -8.99 11.79
C SER A 85 -9.52 -9.78 13.07
N GLY A 86 -10.46 -9.28 13.87
CA GLY A 86 -10.89 -9.90 15.11
C GLY A 86 -9.86 -9.86 16.25
N LYS A 87 -8.73 -9.18 16.07
CA LYS A 87 -7.68 -9.03 17.07
C LYS A 87 -7.06 -7.64 17.04
N ILE A 88 -6.49 -7.23 18.17
CA ILE A 88 -5.63 -6.06 18.25
C ILE A 88 -4.26 -6.47 17.71
N SER A 89 -3.78 -5.76 16.69
CA SER A 89 -2.48 -6.00 16.08
C SER A 89 -1.45 -5.01 16.64
N LYS A 90 -0.23 -5.50 16.83
CA LYS A 90 0.95 -4.67 17.10
C LYS A 90 1.48 -4.13 15.77
N VAL A 91 1.40 -2.83 15.57
CA VAL A 91 1.69 -2.19 14.28
C VAL A 91 2.93 -1.31 14.38
N PHE A 92 3.87 -1.50 13.45
CA PHE A 92 5.02 -0.64 13.27
C PHE A 92 4.83 0.24 12.03
N LEU A 93 5.02 1.57 12.17
CA LEU A 93 4.82 2.54 11.09
C LEU A 93 6.17 3.00 10.52
N ILE A 94 6.32 2.97 9.19
CA ILE A 94 7.55 3.40 8.50
C ILE A 94 7.18 4.35 7.37
N GLY A 95 7.82 5.50 7.31
CA GLY A 95 7.65 6.45 6.21
C GLY A 95 7.10 7.80 6.65
N SER A 96 6.85 8.69 5.69
CA SER A 96 6.39 10.05 5.93
C SER A 96 7.31 10.86 6.87
N THR A 97 6.84 12.00 7.41
CA THR A 97 7.51 12.79 8.43
C THR A 97 7.10 12.34 9.84
N GLN A 98 7.89 12.69 10.86
CA GLN A 98 7.54 12.36 12.24
C GLN A 98 6.18 12.96 12.64
N GLU A 99 5.89 14.19 12.25
CA GLU A 99 4.59 14.84 12.55
C GLU A 99 3.40 14.05 11.98
N VAL A 100 3.51 13.56 10.73
CA VAL A 100 2.46 12.73 10.10
C VAL A 100 2.35 11.38 10.79
N LEU A 101 3.48 10.77 11.18
CA LEU A 101 3.50 9.52 11.94
C LEU A 101 2.79 9.64 13.29
N ASP A 102 3.04 10.72 14.02
CA ASP A 102 2.41 10.96 15.32
C ASP A 102 0.89 11.04 15.19
N LYS A 103 0.38 11.82 14.21
CA LYS A 103 -1.05 11.92 13.93
C LYS A 103 -1.65 10.59 13.44
N ALA A 104 -0.96 9.88 12.55
CA ALA A 104 -1.40 8.58 12.03
C ALA A 104 -1.46 7.52 13.14
N SER A 105 -0.49 7.55 14.07
CA SER A 105 -0.47 6.71 15.27
C SER A 105 -1.69 6.96 16.15
N LEU A 106 -2.08 8.21 16.38
CA LEU A 106 -3.30 8.56 17.12
C LEU A 106 -4.56 8.02 16.44
N TYR A 107 -4.65 8.15 15.12
CA TYR A 107 -5.78 7.58 14.37
C TYR A 107 -5.84 6.05 14.51
N LEU A 108 -4.69 5.38 14.36
CA LEU A 108 -4.60 3.92 14.44
C LEU A 108 -5.00 3.40 15.83
N THR A 109 -4.57 4.11 16.89
CA THR A 109 -4.89 3.71 18.28
C THR A 109 -6.31 4.11 18.69
N GLN A 110 -6.72 5.35 18.44
CA GLN A 110 -8.00 5.86 18.94
C GLN A 110 -9.21 5.48 18.06
N THR A 111 -9.01 5.39 16.74
CA THR A 111 -10.11 5.11 15.79
C THR A 111 -10.17 3.64 15.39
N LEU A 112 -9.02 2.99 15.18
CA LEU A 112 -8.95 1.61 14.75
C LEU A 112 -8.64 0.62 15.87
N GLY A 113 -8.35 1.10 17.11
CA GLY A 113 -8.16 0.28 18.29
C GLY A 113 -6.92 -0.62 18.25
N GLN A 114 -5.88 -0.22 17.49
CA GLN A 114 -4.68 -1.02 17.34
C GLN A 114 -3.55 -0.51 18.25
N GLU A 115 -2.54 -1.35 18.50
CA GLU A 115 -1.37 -1.00 19.29
C GLU A 115 -0.22 -0.55 18.37
N VAL A 116 0.22 0.71 18.47
CA VAL A 116 1.43 1.19 17.76
C VAL A 116 2.65 0.90 18.62
N VAL A 117 3.48 -0.06 18.18
CA VAL A 117 4.66 -0.53 18.92
C VAL A 117 5.96 0.13 18.48
N GLY A 118 5.91 0.99 17.48
CA GLY A 118 7.05 1.79 17.05
C GLY A 118 6.81 2.53 15.75
N MET A 119 7.66 3.52 15.51
CA MET A 119 7.60 4.38 14.32
C MET A 119 9.00 4.72 13.83
N CYS A 120 9.11 4.98 12.52
CA CYS A 120 10.34 5.40 11.88
C CYS A 120 10.04 6.32 10.69
N ASP A 121 10.60 7.53 10.68
CA ASP A 121 10.42 8.46 9.56
C ASP A 121 11.06 7.94 8.27
N GLY A 122 10.49 8.36 7.13
CA GLY A 122 10.88 7.90 5.80
C GLY A 122 12.11 8.60 5.19
N PHE A 123 12.72 9.54 5.90
CA PHE A 123 13.81 10.37 5.35
C PHE A 123 15.17 10.01 5.95
N GLY A 124 15.32 10.11 7.26
CA GLY A 124 16.55 9.81 8.00
C GLY A 124 16.51 8.45 8.67
N GLY A 125 15.44 8.20 9.43
CA GLY A 125 15.29 7.01 10.26
C GLY A 125 15.29 5.69 9.49
N VAL A 126 14.74 5.68 8.28
CA VAL A 126 14.71 4.48 7.42
C VAL A 126 16.10 3.96 7.00
N ARG A 127 17.14 4.79 7.13
CA ARG A 127 18.54 4.43 6.82
C ARG A 127 19.32 3.95 8.05
N ASP A 128 18.69 3.95 9.23
CA ASP A 128 19.29 3.46 10.46
C ASP A 128 19.52 1.94 10.36
N SER A 129 20.77 1.50 10.50
CA SER A 129 21.13 0.09 10.49
C SER A 129 20.52 -0.72 11.62
N GLY A 130 20.09 -0.08 12.70
CA GLY A 130 19.38 -0.68 13.82
C GLY A 130 17.87 -0.84 13.61
N LEU A 131 17.30 -0.31 12.53
CA LEU A 131 15.86 -0.30 12.31
C LEU A 131 15.24 -1.70 12.32
N ILE A 132 15.84 -2.66 11.62
CA ILE A 132 15.36 -4.05 11.56
C ILE A 132 15.33 -4.69 12.95
N ALA A 133 16.39 -4.48 13.73
CA ALA A 133 16.46 -4.99 15.11
C ALA A 133 15.37 -4.35 15.99
N ARG A 134 15.11 -3.05 15.86
CA ARG A 134 14.03 -2.36 16.60
C ARG A 134 12.64 -2.89 16.21
N ILE A 135 12.38 -3.12 14.92
CA ILE A 135 11.10 -3.69 14.46
C ILE A 135 10.92 -5.09 15.05
N ASN A 136 11.94 -5.93 15.00
CA ASN A 136 11.85 -7.29 15.53
C ASN A 136 11.69 -7.30 17.05
N ALA A 137 12.42 -6.44 17.77
CA ALA A 137 12.30 -6.31 19.22
C ALA A 137 10.93 -5.77 19.67
N SER A 138 10.23 -4.99 18.84
CA SER A 138 8.90 -4.47 19.14
C SER A 138 7.80 -5.54 19.12
N GLY A 139 8.08 -6.72 18.52
CA GLY A 139 7.10 -7.78 18.35
C GLY A 139 5.95 -7.40 17.40
N ALA A 140 6.19 -6.54 16.42
CA ALA A 140 5.17 -6.11 15.47
C ALA A 140 4.55 -7.29 14.69
N ASP A 141 3.22 -7.35 14.64
CA ASP A 141 2.44 -8.26 13.79
C ASP A 141 2.32 -7.72 12.36
N VAL A 142 2.26 -6.39 12.24
CA VAL A 142 2.03 -5.69 10.97
C VAL A 142 3.04 -4.55 10.84
N VAL A 143 3.68 -4.45 9.67
CA VAL A 143 4.52 -3.30 9.31
C VAL A 143 3.86 -2.56 8.16
N LEU A 144 3.51 -1.28 8.39
CA LEU A 144 2.97 -0.39 7.36
C LEU A 144 4.09 0.50 6.82
N VAL A 145 4.30 0.48 5.51
CA VAL A 145 5.35 1.24 4.83
C VAL A 145 4.76 2.27 3.89
N ALA A 146 4.97 3.55 4.18
CA ALA A 146 4.40 4.71 3.49
C ALA A 146 5.48 5.63 2.91
N MET A 147 6.26 5.13 1.94
CA MET A 147 7.32 5.89 1.26
C MET A 147 7.02 6.19 -0.21
N GLY A 148 5.89 5.66 -0.71
CA GLY A 148 5.49 5.75 -2.11
C GLY A 148 6.28 4.84 -3.05
N ASN A 149 5.72 4.64 -4.26
CA ASN A 149 6.33 3.77 -5.27
C ASN A 149 7.56 4.43 -5.93
N PRO A 150 8.64 3.70 -6.18
CA PRO A 150 8.91 2.30 -5.88
C PRO A 150 9.63 2.08 -4.55
N LEU A 151 9.81 3.13 -3.71
CA LEU A 151 10.69 3.06 -2.53
C LEU A 151 10.16 2.09 -1.47
N GLN A 152 8.86 2.09 -1.20
CA GLN A 152 8.24 1.21 -0.23
C GLN A 152 8.30 -0.26 -0.66
N GLU A 153 8.03 -0.55 -1.93
CA GLU A 153 8.11 -1.90 -2.48
C GLU A 153 9.53 -2.43 -2.37
N LYS A 154 10.49 -1.62 -2.82
CA LYS A 154 11.91 -1.98 -2.74
C LYS A 154 12.34 -2.21 -1.31
N TRP A 155 12.02 -1.32 -0.38
CA TRP A 155 12.39 -1.47 1.03
C TRP A 155 11.82 -2.77 1.63
N ILE A 156 10.54 -3.07 1.37
CA ILE A 156 9.89 -4.30 1.84
C ILE A 156 10.59 -5.53 1.25
N LEU A 157 10.83 -5.55 -0.06
CA LEU A 157 11.48 -6.68 -0.75
C LEU A 157 12.92 -6.89 -0.27
N ASP A 158 13.67 -5.83 -0.01
CA ASP A 158 15.06 -5.91 0.44
C ASP A 158 15.17 -6.43 1.90
N HIS A 159 14.15 -6.20 2.75
CA HIS A 159 14.25 -6.45 4.19
C HIS A 159 13.31 -7.52 4.75
N HIS A 160 12.28 -7.97 4.01
CA HIS A 160 11.26 -8.87 4.55
C HIS A 160 11.82 -10.17 5.14
N HIS A 161 12.92 -10.71 4.58
CA HIS A 161 13.56 -11.92 5.09
C HIS A 161 14.17 -11.75 6.49
N GLN A 162 14.53 -10.53 6.87
CA GLN A 162 15.14 -10.19 8.16
C GLN A 162 14.10 -9.80 9.22
N LEU A 163 12.86 -9.53 8.81
CA LEU A 163 11.77 -9.10 9.68
C LEU A 163 10.98 -10.30 10.22
N ASN A 164 10.61 -10.27 11.50
CA ASN A 164 9.77 -11.29 12.11
C ASN A 164 8.27 -11.07 11.83
N ALA A 165 7.87 -9.83 11.52
CA ALA A 165 6.49 -9.48 11.24
C ALA A 165 5.92 -10.33 10.07
N PRO A 166 4.77 -11.00 10.25
CA PRO A 166 4.17 -11.85 9.23
C PRO A 166 3.49 -11.07 8.10
N LEU A 167 3.10 -9.81 8.33
CA LEU A 167 2.37 -9.00 7.36
C LEU A 167 3.03 -7.64 7.15
N LEU A 168 3.45 -7.36 5.92
CA LEU A 168 4.01 -6.07 5.50
C LEU A 168 3.14 -5.47 4.40
N LEU A 169 2.76 -4.18 4.52
CA LEU A 169 1.93 -3.48 3.53
C LEU A 169 2.64 -2.24 3.01
N GLY A 170 2.69 -2.08 1.69
CA GLY A 170 3.10 -0.83 1.04
C GLY A 170 1.89 0.10 0.85
N VAL A 171 1.67 1.04 1.75
CA VAL A 171 0.40 1.79 1.86
C VAL A 171 0.40 3.18 1.24
N GLY A 172 1.54 3.63 0.68
CA GLY A 172 1.64 4.92 -0.01
C GLY A 172 1.29 6.11 0.87
N ALA A 173 0.31 6.91 0.47
CA ALA A 173 -0.10 8.13 1.16
C ALA A 173 -1.10 7.91 2.32
N LEU A 174 -1.25 6.68 2.82
CA LEU A 174 -2.26 6.36 3.83
C LEU A 174 -2.09 7.21 5.10
N PHE A 175 -0.85 7.40 5.56
CA PHE A 175 -0.59 8.17 6.77
C PHE A 175 -0.97 9.65 6.62
N ASP A 176 -0.79 10.24 5.43
CA ASP A 176 -1.23 11.62 5.16
C ASP A 176 -2.77 11.76 5.30
N PHE A 177 -3.52 10.71 4.92
CA PHE A 177 -4.99 10.69 5.09
C PHE A 177 -5.38 10.53 6.56
N TRP A 178 -4.71 9.64 7.30
CA TRP A 178 -4.97 9.43 8.73
C TRP A 178 -4.58 10.64 9.57
N ALA A 179 -3.51 11.34 9.17
CA ALA A 179 -3.08 12.60 9.79
C ALA A 179 -4.03 13.78 9.50
N GLY A 180 -4.93 13.65 8.53
CA GLY A 180 -5.79 14.74 8.07
C GLY A 180 -5.07 15.79 7.20
N ASP A 181 -3.81 15.55 6.85
CA ASP A 181 -2.99 16.48 6.05
C ASP A 181 -3.42 16.48 4.58
N LYS A 182 -4.06 15.38 4.13
CA LYS A 182 -4.67 15.29 2.80
C LYS A 182 -6.15 14.97 2.90
N PRO A 183 -7.03 15.79 2.30
CA PRO A 183 -8.45 15.49 2.28
C PRO A 183 -8.70 14.29 1.35
N ARG A 184 -9.61 13.43 1.76
CA ARG A 184 -10.14 12.40 0.89
C ARG A 184 -11.16 12.99 -0.07
N ALA A 185 -11.21 12.47 -1.30
CA ALA A 185 -12.23 12.88 -2.26
C ALA A 185 -13.64 12.64 -1.69
N PRO A 186 -14.62 13.55 -1.94
CA PRO A 186 -16.02 13.33 -1.56
C PRO A 186 -16.55 12.00 -2.10
N ARG A 187 -17.49 11.37 -1.39
CA ARG A 187 -18.04 10.04 -1.76
C ARG A 187 -18.55 9.97 -3.20
N LEU A 188 -19.19 11.02 -3.69
CA LEU A 188 -19.65 11.10 -5.09
C LEU A 188 -18.49 11.02 -6.08
N VAL A 189 -17.40 11.72 -5.81
CA VAL A 189 -16.18 11.70 -6.64
C VAL A 189 -15.53 10.31 -6.64
N GLN A 190 -15.54 9.64 -5.48
CA GLN A 190 -15.07 8.26 -5.36
C GLN A 190 -15.93 7.28 -6.18
N GLN A 191 -17.25 7.38 -6.07
CA GLN A 191 -18.21 6.56 -6.84
C GLN A 191 -18.09 6.73 -8.35
N LEU A 192 -17.76 7.95 -8.80
CA LEU A 192 -17.50 8.27 -10.20
C LEU A 192 -16.08 7.86 -10.65
N HIS A 193 -15.27 7.27 -9.78
CA HIS A 193 -13.86 6.93 -10.04
C HIS A 193 -12.98 8.12 -10.44
N LEU A 194 -13.32 9.33 -9.97
CA LEU A 194 -12.62 10.58 -10.27
C LEU A 194 -11.66 11.02 -9.15
N GLU A 195 -11.29 10.15 -8.20
CA GLU A 195 -10.34 10.49 -7.12
C GLU A 195 -8.99 10.97 -7.67
N TRP A 196 -8.53 10.42 -8.79
CA TRP A 196 -7.30 10.84 -9.44
C TRP A 196 -7.36 12.31 -9.90
N LEU A 197 -8.51 12.76 -10.42
CA LEU A 197 -8.74 14.14 -10.86
C LEU A 197 -8.80 15.09 -9.66
N PHE A 198 -9.50 14.69 -8.59
CA PHE A 198 -9.53 15.42 -7.33
C PHE A 198 -8.12 15.58 -6.73
N ARG A 199 -7.31 14.52 -6.69
CA ARG A 199 -5.92 14.61 -6.25
C ARG A 199 -5.07 15.50 -7.16
N LEU A 200 -5.29 15.45 -8.48
CA LEU A 200 -4.58 16.31 -9.44
C LEU A 200 -4.89 17.78 -9.20
N SER A 201 -6.14 18.15 -8.86
CA SER A 201 -6.51 19.52 -8.54
C SER A 201 -5.84 20.05 -7.25
N LEU A 202 -5.59 19.16 -6.27
CA LEU A 202 -4.91 19.53 -5.03
C LEU A 202 -3.39 19.64 -5.18
N GLU A 203 -2.75 18.76 -5.97
CA GLU A 203 -1.30 18.68 -6.12
C GLU A 203 -0.88 18.64 -7.61
N PRO A 204 -1.22 19.67 -8.44
CA PRO A 204 -1.06 19.59 -9.89
C PRO A 204 0.41 19.42 -10.30
N ARG A 205 1.35 20.16 -9.68
CA ARG A 205 2.77 20.09 -10.03
C ARG A 205 3.37 18.71 -9.77
N ARG A 206 2.99 18.06 -8.68
CA ARG A 206 3.48 16.73 -8.29
C ARG A 206 2.87 15.62 -9.14
N LEU A 207 1.57 15.72 -9.42
CA LEU A 207 0.81 14.63 -10.03
C LEU A 207 0.65 14.74 -11.55
N PHE A 208 0.96 15.90 -12.16
CA PHE A 208 0.83 16.10 -13.60
C PHE A 208 1.59 15.05 -14.42
N LYS A 209 2.87 14.84 -14.12
CA LYS A 209 3.68 13.82 -14.80
C LYS A 209 3.10 12.42 -14.66
N ARG A 210 2.59 12.10 -13.47
CA ARG A 210 1.99 10.80 -13.16
C ARG A 210 0.72 10.54 -13.99
N TYR A 211 -0.12 11.56 -14.15
CA TYR A 211 -1.41 11.41 -14.86
C TYR A 211 -1.34 11.80 -16.35
N THR A 212 -0.16 12.11 -16.87
CA THR A 212 0.08 12.33 -18.29
C THR A 212 1.12 11.34 -18.83
N ILE A 213 2.40 11.61 -18.63
CA ILE A 213 3.50 10.81 -19.18
C ILE A 213 3.48 9.36 -18.69
N ASP A 214 3.28 9.18 -17.39
CA ASP A 214 3.31 7.83 -16.81
C ASP A 214 2.06 7.00 -17.21
N ILE A 215 0.91 7.63 -17.51
CA ILE A 215 -0.25 6.94 -18.09
C ILE A 215 0.07 6.44 -19.51
N VAL A 216 0.70 7.25 -20.35
CA VAL A 216 1.11 6.81 -21.70
C VAL A 216 2.08 5.63 -21.61
N ARG A 217 3.06 5.70 -20.71
CA ARG A 217 3.99 4.57 -20.45
C ARG A 217 3.26 3.32 -19.98
N PHE A 218 2.30 3.48 -19.07
CA PHE A 218 1.47 2.38 -18.59
C PHE A 218 0.71 1.71 -19.74
N LEU A 219 0.03 2.47 -20.59
CA LEU A 219 -0.69 1.95 -21.74
C LEU A 219 0.24 1.22 -22.73
N PHE A 220 1.44 1.75 -22.95
CA PHE A 220 2.45 1.09 -23.77
C PHE A 220 2.88 -0.25 -23.18
N ILE A 221 3.09 -0.32 -21.84
CA ILE A 221 3.38 -1.59 -21.15
C ILE A 221 2.22 -2.59 -21.36
N CYS A 222 0.97 -2.14 -21.21
CA CYS A 222 -0.21 -2.99 -21.43
C CYS A 222 -0.27 -3.55 -22.85
N ILE A 223 -0.03 -2.72 -23.86
CA ILE A 223 -0.06 -3.14 -25.28
C ILE A 223 1.05 -4.12 -25.60
N LYS A 224 2.25 -3.90 -25.05
CA LYS A 224 3.41 -4.79 -25.27
C LYS A 224 3.21 -6.19 -24.66
N ASN A 225 2.41 -6.31 -23.63
CA ASN A 225 2.15 -7.56 -22.90
C ASN A 225 0.78 -8.17 -23.23
N LYS A 226 0.12 -7.72 -24.30
CA LYS A 226 -1.09 -8.30 -24.87
C LYS A 226 -0.74 -9.44 -25.81
#